data_1561906c203fd8328388497ed1b99eee
#
_entry.id   1561906c203fd8328388497ed1b99eee
#
_cell.length_a   1.000
_cell.length_b   1.000
_cell.length_c   1.000
_cell.angle_alpha   90.00
_cell.angle_beta   90.00
_cell.angle_gamma   90.00
#
_symmetry.space_group_name_H-M   'P 1'
#
loop_
_entity.id
_entity.type
_entity.pdbx_description
1 polymer ?
#
loop_
_entity_poly.entity_id
_entity_poly.type
_entity_poly.pdbx_seq_one_letter_code
_entity_poly.pdbx_strand_id
1 'polypeptide(L)'
;MKKIGILTSGGDCGGLNAAVRSIFFRAKNTYQMEVMGIRDGTVGLMQRPVAYVPLDYQTFSGSLLRQGGTFLGTTSKGNPFKFPMPDGKYKDRSQDIIDGYKELGLDGLIVIGGDGSMSILTEIAKRGDLNIVAIPKTIDNDVGATESSIGFNTAVNVATQALDNLQTTAASHQRTMILEVMGRDAGHIAINAGIAGGADVILIPELNYSIKGIVNKLTEMKNRGIVHSLIVVAEAVKTENGKSYTVEYADGQKRLGGIGNYLSEEIMKSTDIECRVTSLGHVQRGAPPTPRDRILASAFGVYAVDLIAKGKYGRMVAWRDRKVVDVPISEGISTYKVVEI
;
A
#
# COMPACT_ATOMS: atom_id res chain seq x y z
N MET A 1 20.93 -1.17 27.50
CA MET A 1 20.49 -1.91 26.29
C MET A 1 19.47 -1.04 25.59
N LYS A 2 19.61 -0.76 24.29
CA LYS A 2 18.65 0.07 23.56
C LYS A 2 17.29 -0.67 23.42
N LYS A 3 16.22 0.09 23.49
CA LYS A 3 14.84 -0.39 23.31
C LYS A 3 14.21 0.29 22.10
N ILE A 4 13.72 -0.47 21.16
CA ILE A 4 13.10 0.07 19.94
C ILE A 4 11.63 -0.35 19.82
N GLY A 5 10.81 0.57 19.33
CA GLY A 5 9.42 0.33 18.96
C GLY A 5 9.28 0.04 17.47
N ILE A 6 8.29 -0.75 17.10
CA ILE A 6 7.86 -0.95 15.71
C ILE A 6 6.36 -0.73 15.66
N LEU A 7 5.87 0.07 14.72
CA LEU A 7 4.45 0.15 14.41
C LEU A 7 4.20 0.05 12.90
N THR A 8 3.03 -0.49 12.55
CA THR A 8 2.47 -0.49 11.20
C THR A 8 1.31 0.49 11.14
N SER A 9 1.29 1.39 10.15
CA SER A 9 0.27 2.44 10.03
C SER A 9 -0.25 2.57 8.60
N GLY A 10 -1.53 2.94 8.48
CA GLY A 10 -2.23 3.00 7.20
C GLY A 10 -2.78 1.65 6.74
N GLY A 11 -3.13 1.50 5.46
CA GLY A 11 -3.61 0.23 4.90
C GLY A 11 -2.57 -0.89 5.03
N ASP A 12 -3.04 -2.12 5.26
CA ASP A 12 -2.17 -3.30 5.29
C ASP A 12 -1.74 -3.76 3.90
N CYS A 13 -0.78 -4.66 3.85
CA CYS A 13 -0.33 -5.31 2.61
C CYS A 13 0.52 -6.55 2.89
N GLY A 14 0.81 -7.32 1.84
CA GLY A 14 1.78 -8.41 1.91
C GLY A 14 3.21 -7.89 2.14
N GLY A 15 3.91 -8.45 3.13
CA GLY A 15 5.30 -8.11 3.45
C GLY A 15 5.52 -7.40 4.79
N LEU A 16 4.48 -6.86 5.43
CA LEU A 16 4.60 -6.20 6.73
C LEU A 16 5.19 -7.13 7.81
N ASN A 17 4.69 -8.34 7.92
CA ASN A 17 5.20 -9.32 8.87
C ASN A 17 6.66 -9.72 8.59
N ALA A 18 7.07 -9.76 7.33
CA ALA A 18 8.46 -10.00 6.94
C ALA A 18 9.39 -8.87 7.39
N ALA A 19 8.93 -7.60 7.27
CA ALA A 19 9.67 -6.44 7.77
C ALA A 19 9.83 -6.50 9.29
N VAL A 20 8.73 -6.69 10.03
CA VAL A 20 8.78 -6.78 11.51
C VAL A 20 9.70 -7.91 11.96
N ARG A 21 9.64 -9.07 11.28
CA ARG A 21 10.54 -10.20 11.56
C ARG A 21 12.01 -9.82 11.36
N SER A 22 12.36 -9.20 10.26
CA SER A 22 13.75 -8.86 9.96
C SER A 22 14.30 -7.79 10.91
N ILE A 23 13.47 -6.82 11.29
CA ILE A 23 13.79 -5.82 12.31
C ILE A 23 14.13 -6.53 13.63
N PHE A 24 13.26 -7.45 14.08
CA PHE A 24 13.50 -8.19 15.32
C PHE A 24 14.83 -8.94 15.29
N PHE A 25 15.06 -9.76 14.28
CA PHE A 25 16.29 -10.57 14.20
C PHE A 25 17.55 -9.71 14.11
N ARG A 26 17.51 -8.61 13.33
CA ARG A 26 18.66 -7.69 13.23
C ARG A 26 18.92 -6.98 14.55
N ALA A 27 17.90 -6.45 15.20
CA ALA A 27 17.99 -5.77 16.47
C ALA A 27 18.52 -6.69 17.58
N LYS A 28 17.94 -7.89 17.67
CA LYS A 28 18.28 -8.84 18.74
C LYS A 28 19.64 -9.48 18.54
N ASN A 29 19.92 -10.03 17.34
CA ASN A 29 21.13 -10.83 17.14
C ASN A 29 22.40 -9.99 16.97
N THR A 30 22.28 -8.80 16.38
CA THR A 30 23.44 -7.95 16.07
C THR A 30 23.70 -6.91 17.16
N TYR A 31 22.62 -6.30 17.66
CA TYR A 31 22.75 -5.14 18.56
C TYR A 31 22.22 -5.39 19.97
N GLN A 32 21.67 -6.58 20.26
CA GLN A 32 21.12 -6.97 21.56
C GLN A 32 20.05 -5.99 22.07
N MET A 33 19.30 -5.36 21.16
CA MET A 33 18.22 -4.43 21.50
C MET A 33 16.96 -5.19 21.95
N GLU A 34 16.16 -4.56 22.82
CA GLU A 34 14.78 -4.96 23.07
C GLU A 34 13.87 -4.41 21.99
N VAL A 35 12.88 -5.20 21.57
CA VAL A 35 11.97 -4.85 20.49
C VAL A 35 10.52 -4.94 20.95
N MET A 36 9.80 -3.81 20.85
CA MET A 36 8.40 -3.68 21.22
C MET A 36 7.53 -3.50 19.98
N GLY A 37 6.63 -4.42 19.72
CA GLY A 37 5.62 -4.26 18.67
C GLY A 37 4.43 -3.46 19.18
N ILE A 38 4.22 -2.26 18.68
CA ILE A 38 3.09 -1.41 19.07
C ILE A 38 1.84 -1.92 18.36
N ARG A 39 0.75 -2.13 19.12
CA ARG A 39 -0.52 -2.60 18.59
C ARG A 39 -1.30 -1.48 17.89
N ASP A 40 -2.00 -1.83 16.81
CA ASP A 40 -2.95 -0.97 16.12
C ASP A 40 -2.38 0.40 15.71
N GLY A 41 -1.11 0.41 15.31
CA GLY A 41 -0.42 1.61 14.85
C GLY A 41 -0.29 2.68 15.93
N THR A 42 -0.62 3.94 15.59
CA THR A 42 -0.54 5.06 16.53
C THR A 42 -1.54 4.96 17.68
N VAL A 43 -2.63 4.23 17.50
CA VAL A 43 -3.66 4.06 18.54
C VAL A 43 -3.08 3.37 19.77
N GLY A 44 -2.19 2.38 19.59
CA GLY A 44 -1.54 1.69 20.70
C GLY A 44 -0.69 2.62 21.56
N LEU A 45 0.01 3.58 20.97
CA LEU A 45 0.76 4.60 21.71
C LEU A 45 -0.14 5.60 22.46
N MET A 46 -1.37 5.81 21.95
CA MET A 46 -2.35 6.70 22.61
C MET A 46 -3.10 6.06 23.77
N GLN A 47 -3.05 4.72 23.89
CA GLN A 47 -3.71 4.01 24.99
C GLN A 47 -2.93 4.11 26.31
N ARG A 48 -3.65 3.99 27.42
CA ARG A 48 -3.08 3.89 28.77
C ARG A 48 -3.73 2.71 29.51
N PRO A 49 -2.96 1.66 29.86
CA PRO A 49 -1.53 1.46 29.54
C PRO A 49 -1.30 1.37 28.02
N VAL A 50 -0.07 1.69 27.58
CA VAL A 50 0.32 1.59 26.16
C VAL A 50 0.11 0.16 25.65
N ALA A 51 -0.55 0.02 24.49
CA ALA A 51 -0.81 -1.30 23.91
C ALA A 51 0.37 -1.75 23.05
N TYR A 52 1.13 -2.70 23.54
CA TYR A 52 2.28 -3.28 22.84
C TYR A 52 2.44 -4.77 23.14
N VAL A 53 3.30 -5.42 22.39
CA VAL A 53 3.76 -6.79 22.64
C VAL A 53 5.29 -6.81 22.60
N PRO A 54 5.97 -7.33 23.66
CA PRO A 54 7.39 -7.63 23.59
C PRO A 54 7.62 -8.71 22.52
N LEU A 55 8.55 -8.46 21.59
CA LEU A 55 8.86 -9.43 20.54
C LEU A 55 9.99 -10.34 20.97
N ASP A 56 9.81 -11.63 20.71
CA ASP A 56 10.76 -12.68 21.04
C ASP A 56 10.93 -13.68 19.88
N TYR A 57 11.81 -14.66 20.04
CA TYR A 57 12.04 -15.70 19.04
C TYR A 57 10.81 -16.57 18.79
N GLN A 58 9.97 -16.78 19.83
CA GLN A 58 8.76 -17.58 19.72
C GLN A 58 7.73 -16.92 18.79
N THR A 59 7.61 -15.58 18.85
CA THR A 59 6.76 -14.80 17.95
C THR A 59 7.01 -15.13 16.48
N PHE A 60 8.25 -15.47 16.12
CA PHE A 60 8.65 -15.71 14.73
C PHE A 60 8.97 -17.18 14.41
N SER A 61 8.64 -18.12 15.29
CA SER A 61 8.88 -19.55 15.10
C SER A 61 7.96 -20.20 14.07
N GLY A 62 6.84 -19.57 13.73
CA GLY A 62 5.81 -20.10 12.82
C GLY A 62 5.87 -19.53 11.40
N SER A 63 4.71 -19.47 10.77
CA SER A 63 4.52 -19.10 9.36
C SER A 63 4.44 -17.57 9.10
N LEU A 64 4.69 -16.74 10.09
CA LEU A 64 4.44 -15.29 10.03
C LEU A 64 5.08 -14.59 8.83
N LEU A 65 6.29 -15.02 8.42
CA LEU A 65 6.96 -14.54 7.20
C LEU A 65 6.10 -14.66 5.93
N ARG A 66 5.20 -15.66 5.90
CA ARG A 66 4.39 -16.03 4.73
C ARG A 66 2.99 -15.44 4.76
N GLN A 67 2.61 -14.79 5.87
CA GLN A 67 1.26 -14.25 6.06
C GLN A 67 1.17 -12.82 5.55
N GLY A 68 0.07 -12.53 4.85
CA GLY A 68 -0.34 -11.17 4.50
C GLY A 68 -0.79 -10.38 5.73
N GLY A 69 -1.13 -9.11 5.51
CA GLY A 69 -1.53 -8.23 6.60
C GLY A 69 -0.42 -7.98 7.62
N THR A 70 -0.81 -7.64 8.86
CA THR A 70 0.11 -7.39 9.98
C THR A 70 -0.43 -7.96 11.29
N PHE A 71 0.38 -8.75 12.00
CA PHE A 71 -0.01 -9.30 13.31
C PHE A 71 -0.03 -8.24 14.42
N LEU A 72 0.62 -7.10 14.20
CA LEU A 72 0.58 -5.97 15.13
C LEU A 72 -0.74 -5.20 15.09
N GLY A 73 -1.53 -5.39 14.02
CA GLY A 73 -2.66 -4.53 13.72
C GLY A 73 -2.20 -3.20 13.10
N THR A 74 -3.14 -2.47 12.52
CA THR A 74 -2.87 -1.19 11.89
C THR A 74 -4.10 -0.27 12.02
N THR A 75 -3.90 1.02 11.86
CA THR A 75 -5.01 1.97 11.73
C THR A 75 -4.82 2.87 10.54
N SER A 76 -5.90 3.06 9.78
CA SER A 76 -6.03 4.05 8.72
C SER A 76 -7.02 5.16 9.07
N LYS A 77 -7.63 5.10 10.27
CA LYS A 77 -8.63 6.05 10.75
C LYS A 77 -8.07 6.91 11.89
N GLY A 78 -8.49 8.17 11.91
CA GLY A 78 -8.16 9.08 12.99
C GLY A 78 -6.78 9.74 12.82
N ASN A 79 -6.77 10.93 12.25
CA ASN A 79 -5.57 11.79 12.32
C ASN A 79 -5.33 12.17 13.79
N PRO A 80 -4.17 11.86 14.39
CA PRO A 80 -3.88 12.20 15.79
C PRO A 80 -4.06 13.68 16.15
N PHE A 81 -3.84 14.59 15.22
CA PHE A 81 -4.06 16.03 15.43
C PHE A 81 -5.54 16.42 15.44
N LYS A 82 -6.41 15.58 14.89
CA LYS A 82 -7.85 15.74 14.86
C LYS A 82 -8.51 14.36 15.03
N PHE A 83 -8.28 13.76 16.20
CA PHE A 83 -8.74 12.42 16.48
C PHE A 83 -10.22 12.41 16.87
N PRO A 84 -11.07 11.56 16.24
CA PRO A 84 -12.49 11.48 16.59
C PRO A 84 -12.67 10.85 17.96
N MET A 85 -13.43 11.49 18.82
CA MET A 85 -13.75 11.03 20.18
C MET A 85 -15.16 10.42 20.21
N PRO A 86 -15.47 9.55 21.20
CA PRO A 86 -16.78 8.91 21.32
C PRO A 86 -17.96 9.88 21.47
N ASP A 87 -17.71 11.10 21.95
CA ASP A 87 -18.70 12.19 22.07
C ASP A 87 -18.96 12.95 20.77
N GLY A 88 -18.39 12.49 19.65
CA GLY A 88 -18.52 13.12 18.33
C GLY A 88 -17.61 14.32 18.11
N LYS A 89 -16.82 14.73 19.12
CA LYS A 89 -15.86 15.84 19.00
C LYS A 89 -14.52 15.35 18.46
N TYR A 90 -13.67 16.28 18.10
CA TYR A 90 -12.29 16.02 17.71
C TYR A 90 -11.33 16.56 18.78
N LYS A 91 -10.27 15.80 19.04
CA LYS A 91 -9.21 16.18 19.98
C LYS A 91 -7.83 15.95 19.36
N ASP A 92 -6.89 16.88 19.60
CA ASP A 92 -5.47 16.62 19.33
C ASP A 92 -4.94 15.63 20.39
N ARG A 93 -4.53 14.47 19.94
CA ARG A 93 -3.95 13.38 20.75
C ARG A 93 -2.49 13.11 20.41
N SER A 94 -1.83 14.04 19.70
CA SER A 94 -0.41 13.90 19.34
C SER A 94 0.48 13.82 20.59
N GLN A 95 0.13 14.53 21.66
CA GLN A 95 0.85 14.44 22.93
C GLN A 95 0.75 13.05 23.55
N ASP A 96 -0.39 12.36 23.43
CA ASP A 96 -0.55 11.00 23.97
C ASP A 96 0.42 10.01 23.31
N ILE A 97 0.75 10.22 22.03
CA ILE A 97 1.74 9.40 21.29
C ILE A 97 3.15 9.69 21.82
N ILE A 98 3.50 10.96 22.03
CA ILE A 98 4.78 11.37 22.59
C ILE A 98 4.96 10.76 24.00
N ASP A 99 3.93 10.86 24.82
CA ASP A 99 3.94 10.33 26.18
C ASP A 99 4.06 8.79 26.16
N GLY A 100 3.36 8.09 25.26
CA GLY A 100 3.46 6.65 25.11
C GLY A 100 4.86 6.18 24.66
N TYR A 101 5.50 6.91 23.75
CA TYR A 101 6.88 6.67 23.37
C TYR A 101 7.84 6.78 24.58
N LYS A 102 7.68 7.84 25.37
CA LYS A 102 8.49 8.10 26.59
C LYS A 102 8.20 7.10 27.69
N GLU A 103 6.92 6.73 27.94
CA GLU A 103 6.50 5.73 28.92
C GLU A 103 7.14 4.37 28.66
N LEU A 104 7.23 3.96 27.39
CA LEU A 104 7.91 2.71 27.02
C LEU A 104 9.44 2.81 27.10
N GLY A 105 10.01 4.01 27.27
CA GLY A 105 11.46 4.24 27.28
C GLY A 105 12.12 3.86 25.97
N LEU A 106 11.51 4.21 24.84
CA LEU A 106 12.04 3.87 23.53
C LEU A 106 13.23 4.76 23.15
N ASP A 107 14.31 4.17 22.68
CA ASP A 107 15.47 4.86 22.09
C ASP A 107 15.25 5.21 20.61
N GLY A 108 14.29 4.53 19.97
CA GLY A 108 13.91 4.76 18.58
C GLY A 108 12.63 4.04 18.20
N LEU A 109 11.93 4.57 17.19
CA LEU A 109 10.69 3.99 16.66
C LEU A 109 10.82 3.77 15.16
N ILE A 110 10.61 2.53 14.71
CA ILE A 110 10.50 2.20 13.29
C ILE A 110 9.04 2.29 12.88
N VAL A 111 8.76 3.18 11.94
CA VAL A 111 7.45 3.44 11.38
C VAL A 111 7.33 2.77 10.02
N ILE A 112 6.47 1.76 9.89
CA ILE A 112 6.19 1.10 8.61
C ILE A 112 4.86 1.66 8.09
N GLY A 113 4.92 2.54 7.07
CA GLY A 113 3.73 3.25 6.62
C GLY A 113 3.86 3.87 5.23
N GLY A 114 2.75 4.41 4.73
CA GLY A 114 2.71 5.24 3.52
C GLY A 114 3.04 6.71 3.82
N ASP A 115 2.95 7.55 2.79
CA ASP A 115 3.20 8.99 2.81
C ASP A 115 2.48 9.72 3.95
N GLY A 116 1.18 9.53 4.09
CA GLY A 116 0.37 10.17 5.14
C GLY A 116 0.79 9.78 6.55
N SER A 117 1.09 8.48 6.79
CA SER A 117 1.56 8.01 8.09
C SER A 117 2.93 8.58 8.44
N MET A 118 3.84 8.62 7.47
CA MET A 118 5.18 9.20 7.63
C MET A 118 5.11 10.69 7.89
N SER A 119 4.24 11.43 7.21
CA SER A 119 4.02 12.87 7.42
C SER A 119 3.54 13.16 8.83
N ILE A 120 2.50 12.48 9.30
CA ILE A 120 1.94 12.64 10.64
C ILE A 120 2.99 12.34 11.72
N LEU A 121 3.68 11.19 11.61
CA LEU A 121 4.64 10.78 12.62
C LEU A 121 5.93 11.61 12.60
N THR A 122 6.31 12.17 11.45
CA THR A 122 7.43 13.13 11.37
C THR A 122 7.11 14.42 12.12
N GLU A 123 5.88 14.92 11.99
CA GLU A 123 5.46 16.12 12.72
C GLU A 123 5.39 15.86 14.24
N ILE A 124 4.86 14.70 14.66
CA ILE A 124 4.84 14.30 16.06
C ILE A 124 6.26 14.13 16.61
N ALA A 125 7.15 13.52 15.83
CA ALA A 125 8.54 13.34 16.21
C ALA A 125 9.26 14.68 16.43
N LYS A 126 9.02 15.68 15.56
CA LYS A 126 9.55 17.04 15.75
C LYS A 126 9.04 17.70 17.03
N ARG A 127 7.73 17.56 17.35
CA ARG A 127 7.13 18.13 18.57
C ARG A 127 7.66 17.49 19.85
N GLY A 128 7.90 16.17 19.82
CA GLY A 128 8.27 15.40 21.00
C GLY A 128 9.75 15.09 21.12
N ASP A 129 10.58 15.53 20.17
CA ASP A 129 11.99 15.14 20.02
C ASP A 129 12.15 13.61 19.99
N LEU A 130 11.36 12.94 19.11
CA LEU A 130 11.37 11.50 19.00
C LEU A 130 12.30 11.01 17.90
N ASN A 131 13.02 9.95 18.18
CA ASN A 131 13.91 9.27 17.24
C ASN A 131 13.12 8.32 16.36
N ILE A 132 12.89 8.67 15.09
CA ILE A 132 12.14 7.84 14.15
C ILE A 132 12.96 7.45 12.92
N VAL A 133 12.70 6.24 12.40
CA VAL A 133 13.14 5.75 11.08
C VAL A 133 11.91 5.20 10.36
N ALA A 134 11.75 5.55 9.08
CA ALA A 134 10.60 5.14 8.30
C ALA A 134 10.95 4.01 7.30
N ILE A 135 9.98 3.11 7.09
CA ILE A 135 9.99 2.09 6.04
C ILE A 135 8.78 2.32 5.13
N PRO A 136 8.99 2.55 3.81
CA PRO A 136 7.89 2.80 2.88
C PRO A 136 7.08 1.54 2.62
N LYS A 137 5.78 1.61 2.88
CA LYS A 137 4.81 0.56 2.70
C LYS A 137 3.54 1.13 2.09
N THR A 138 3.25 0.74 0.86
CA THR A 138 2.02 1.04 0.13
C THR A 138 1.91 0.07 -1.04
N ILE A 139 0.70 -0.40 -1.36
CA ILE A 139 0.47 -1.18 -2.58
C ILE A 139 0.50 -0.29 -3.82
N ASP A 140 0.26 1.01 -3.66
CA ASP A 140 0.09 1.98 -4.74
C ASP A 140 1.42 2.41 -5.37
N ASN A 141 2.54 2.11 -4.69
CA ASN A 141 3.92 2.47 -5.08
C ASN A 141 4.12 3.98 -5.32
N ASP A 142 3.39 4.78 -4.58
CA ASP A 142 3.24 6.23 -4.72
C ASP A 142 4.18 7.06 -3.82
N VAL A 143 4.95 6.42 -2.93
CA VAL A 143 5.94 7.10 -2.08
C VAL A 143 7.12 7.57 -2.91
N GLY A 144 7.46 8.85 -2.79
CA GLY A 144 8.62 9.45 -3.44
C GLY A 144 9.96 8.85 -2.97
N ALA A 145 11.01 9.16 -3.71
CA ALA A 145 12.38 8.81 -3.35
C ALA A 145 12.70 7.30 -3.22
N THR A 146 11.76 6.41 -3.58
CA THR A 146 12.01 4.96 -3.65
C THR A 146 11.40 4.37 -4.92
N GLU A 147 12.10 3.45 -5.57
CA GLU A 147 11.60 2.75 -6.76
C GLU A 147 10.50 1.74 -6.40
N SER A 148 10.55 1.16 -5.21
CA SER A 148 9.61 0.12 -4.78
C SER A 148 9.26 0.26 -3.31
N SER A 149 7.97 0.09 -2.99
CA SER A 149 7.41 0.03 -1.64
C SER A 149 7.00 -1.40 -1.29
N ILE A 150 7.01 -1.74 0.01
CA ILE A 150 6.51 -3.04 0.48
C ILE A 150 5.02 -3.16 0.16
N GLY A 151 4.62 -4.28 -0.44
CA GLY A 151 3.24 -4.61 -0.78
C GLY A 151 2.87 -4.42 -2.24
N PHE A 152 3.59 -3.59 -2.97
CA PHE A 152 3.33 -3.30 -4.38
C PHE A 152 3.42 -4.56 -5.26
N ASN A 153 4.53 -5.31 -5.17
CA ASN A 153 4.71 -6.51 -5.99
C ASN A 153 3.66 -7.59 -5.70
N THR A 154 3.20 -7.69 -4.46
CA THR A 154 2.12 -8.61 -4.10
C THR A 154 0.80 -8.18 -4.72
N ALA A 155 0.46 -6.89 -4.69
CA ALA A 155 -0.75 -6.37 -5.30
C ALA A 155 -0.74 -6.56 -6.82
N VAL A 156 0.39 -6.30 -7.51
CA VAL A 156 0.56 -6.58 -8.94
C VAL A 156 0.37 -8.07 -9.23
N ASN A 157 0.97 -8.95 -8.42
CA ASN A 157 0.83 -10.41 -8.62
C ASN A 157 -0.63 -10.87 -8.49
N VAL A 158 -1.39 -10.35 -7.52
CA VAL A 158 -2.82 -10.66 -7.37
C VAL A 158 -3.62 -10.21 -8.59
N ALA A 159 -3.34 -9.01 -9.09
CA ALA A 159 -4.01 -8.48 -10.27
C ALA A 159 -3.66 -9.29 -11.54
N THR A 160 -2.39 -9.69 -11.70
CA THR A 160 -1.95 -10.54 -12.82
C THR A 160 -2.61 -11.91 -12.79
N GLN A 161 -2.66 -12.56 -11.62
CA GLN A 161 -3.37 -13.85 -11.48
C GLN A 161 -4.86 -13.74 -11.78
N ALA A 162 -5.49 -12.61 -11.43
CA ALA A 162 -6.88 -12.37 -11.80
C ALA A 162 -7.04 -12.24 -13.32
N LEU A 163 -6.12 -11.57 -14.02
CA LEU A 163 -6.12 -11.49 -15.49
C LEU A 163 -5.96 -12.86 -16.13
N ASP A 164 -5.03 -13.70 -15.64
CA ASP A 164 -4.84 -15.07 -16.12
C ASP A 164 -6.15 -15.88 -16.03
N ASN A 165 -6.86 -15.75 -14.91
CA ASN A 165 -8.15 -16.40 -14.71
C ASN A 165 -9.26 -15.83 -15.64
N LEU A 166 -9.29 -14.50 -15.80
CA LEU A 166 -10.26 -13.82 -16.65
C LEU A 166 -10.04 -14.13 -18.15
N GLN A 167 -8.80 -14.30 -18.59
CA GLN A 167 -8.44 -14.63 -19.95
C GLN A 167 -9.13 -15.92 -20.43
N THR A 168 -9.10 -16.96 -19.62
CA THR A 168 -9.70 -18.25 -20.00
C THR A 168 -11.22 -18.19 -20.15
N THR A 169 -11.89 -17.45 -19.25
CA THR A 169 -13.35 -17.27 -19.33
C THR A 169 -13.73 -16.25 -20.41
N ALA A 170 -12.91 -15.23 -20.67
CA ALA A 170 -13.09 -14.30 -21.79
C ALA A 170 -13.10 -15.05 -23.13
N ALA A 171 -12.12 -15.92 -23.33
CA ALA A 171 -12.02 -16.74 -24.53
C ALA A 171 -13.18 -17.72 -24.69
N SER A 172 -13.60 -18.41 -23.61
CA SER A 172 -14.69 -19.38 -23.63
C SER A 172 -16.04 -18.76 -23.98
N HIS A 173 -16.28 -17.52 -23.57
CA HIS A 173 -17.55 -16.81 -23.80
C HIS A 173 -17.47 -15.74 -24.88
N GLN A 174 -16.33 -15.53 -25.52
CA GLN A 174 -16.12 -14.52 -26.54
C GLN A 174 -16.51 -13.10 -26.08
N ARG A 175 -16.03 -12.71 -24.87
CA ARG A 175 -16.39 -11.47 -24.20
C ARG A 175 -15.19 -10.58 -23.91
N THR A 176 -15.44 -9.32 -23.65
CA THR A 176 -14.47 -8.40 -23.05
C THR A 176 -14.57 -8.47 -21.53
N MET A 177 -13.46 -8.76 -20.86
CA MET A 177 -13.37 -8.69 -19.40
C MET A 177 -12.67 -7.41 -18.99
N ILE A 178 -13.25 -6.67 -18.05
CA ILE A 178 -12.70 -5.44 -17.48
C ILE A 178 -12.29 -5.75 -16.04
N LEU A 179 -11.01 -5.63 -15.74
CA LEU A 179 -10.46 -5.75 -14.40
C LEU A 179 -10.20 -4.37 -13.81
N GLU A 180 -10.94 -4.00 -12.78
CA GLU A 180 -10.70 -2.79 -12.00
C GLU A 180 -9.76 -3.11 -10.82
N VAL A 181 -8.67 -2.35 -10.71
CA VAL A 181 -7.63 -2.54 -9.70
C VAL A 181 -7.46 -1.30 -8.83
N MET A 182 -7.02 -1.51 -7.59
CA MET A 182 -6.60 -0.42 -6.71
C MET A 182 -5.36 0.30 -7.27
N GLY A 183 -4.93 1.35 -6.62
CA GLY A 183 -3.76 2.15 -6.99
C GLY A 183 -3.88 3.59 -6.53
N ARG A 184 -5.00 3.93 -5.84
CA ARG A 184 -5.30 5.29 -5.41
C ARG A 184 -5.18 6.23 -6.61
N ASP A 185 -4.40 7.31 -6.53
CA ASP A 185 -4.26 8.31 -7.59
C ASP A 185 -3.16 7.99 -8.62
N ALA A 186 -2.57 6.77 -8.58
CA ALA A 186 -1.51 6.34 -9.49
C ALA A 186 -1.86 5.03 -10.21
N GLY A 187 -1.42 4.90 -11.45
CA GLY A 187 -1.68 3.75 -12.31
C GLY A 187 -0.66 2.61 -12.20
N HIS A 188 0.23 2.62 -11.22
CA HIS A 188 1.33 1.65 -11.12
C HIS A 188 0.88 0.18 -11.11
N ILE A 189 -0.18 -0.17 -10.36
CA ILE A 189 -0.69 -1.54 -10.33
C ILE A 189 -1.29 -1.90 -11.69
N ALA A 190 -2.13 -1.02 -12.25
CA ALA A 190 -2.81 -1.27 -13.51
C ALA A 190 -1.83 -1.49 -14.66
N ILE A 191 -0.79 -0.64 -14.80
CA ILE A 191 0.17 -0.77 -15.88
C ILE A 191 1.04 -2.03 -15.73
N ASN A 192 1.54 -2.31 -14.53
CA ASN A 192 2.39 -3.48 -14.31
C ASN A 192 1.61 -4.79 -14.47
N ALA A 193 0.41 -4.89 -13.89
CA ALA A 193 -0.42 -6.07 -14.03
C ALA A 193 -0.96 -6.23 -15.46
N GLY A 194 -1.34 -5.14 -16.11
CA GLY A 194 -1.84 -5.16 -17.48
C GLY A 194 -0.79 -5.61 -18.49
N ILE A 195 0.44 -5.14 -18.39
CA ILE A 195 1.56 -5.60 -19.23
C ILE A 195 1.88 -7.07 -18.93
N ALA A 196 1.99 -7.46 -17.66
CA ALA A 196 2.34 -8.81 -17.26
C ALA A 196 1.25 -9.83 -17.61
N GLY A 197 -0.04 -9.44 -17.52
CA GLY A 197 -1.20 -10.28 -17.83
C GLY A 197 -1.68 -10.16 -19.29
N GLY A 198 -0.98 -9.41 -20.15
CA GLY A 198 -1.29 -9.30 -21.57
C GLY A 198 -2.62 -8.60 -21.87
N ALA A 199 -2.98 -7.57 -21.11
CA ALA A 199 -4.19 -6.81 -21.36
C ALA A 199 -4.13 -6.06 -22.70
N ASP A 200 -5.24 -6.05 -23.46
CA ASP A 200 -5.36 -5.38 -24.75
C ASP A 200 -5.50 -3.87 -24.61
N VAL A 201 -6.07 -3.42 -23.48
CA VAL A 201 -6.24 -2.02 -23.09
C VAL A 201 -5.88 -1.83 -21.63
N ILE A 202 -5.06 -0.84 -21.34
CA ILE A 202 -4.67 -0.46 -19.98
C ILE A 202 -5.02 1.01 -19.78
N LEU A 203 -5.84 1.31 -18.77
CA LEU A 203 -6.27 2.67 -18.45
C LEU A 203 -5.71 3.08 -17.10
N ILE A 204 -4.97 4.18 -17.08
CA ILE A 204 -4.34 4.76 -15.89
C ILE A 204 -4.71 6.23 -15.74
N PRO A 205 -4.76 6.80 -14.53
CA PRO A 205 -5.16 8.19 -14.32
C PRO A 205 -4.21 9.22 -14.95
N GLU A 206 -2.97 8.83 -15.24
CA GLU A 206 -1.95 9.68 -15.83
C GLU A 206 -2.15 9.91 -17.33
N LEU A 207 -2.94 9.06 -18.01
CA LEU A 207 -3.21 9.14 -19.45
C LEU A 207 -4.68 9.41 -19.75
N ASN A 208 -4.92 10.35 -20.64
CA ASN A 208 -6.25 10.56 -21.20
C ASN A 208 -6.63 9.43 -22.15
N TYR A 209 -7.89 9.04 -22.11
CA TYR A 209 -8.46 8.05 -23.02
C TYR A 209 -9.75 8.58 -23.67
N SER A 210 -10.27 7.87 -24.67
CA SER A 210 -11.62 8.08 -25.19
C SER A 210 -12.36 6.75 -25.34
N ILE A 211 -13.64 6.75 -25.05
CA ILE A 211 -14.52 5.58 -25.28
C ILE A 211 -14.48 5.17 -26.74
N LYS A 212 -14.51 6.17 -27.65
CA LYS A 212 -14.37 5.92 -29.10
C LYS A 212 -13.07 5.20 -29.43
N GLY A 213 -11.95 5.56 -28.81
CA GLY A 213 -10.65 4.88 -29.00
C GLY A 213 -10.68 3.43 -28.54
N ILE A 214 -11.26 3.16 -27.37
CA ILE A 214 -11.45 1.80 -26.88
C ILE A 214 -12.33 0.99 -27.82
N VAL A 215 -13.49 1.51 -28.20
CA VAL A 215 -14.43 0.87 -29.13
C VAL A 215 -13.78 0.55 -30.46
N ASN A 216 -13.02 1.49 -31.04
CA ASN A 216 -12.29 1.27 -32.28
C ASN A 216 -11.29 0.11 -32.18
N LYS A 217 -10.51 0.08 -31.07
CA LYS A 217 -9.55 -0.99 -30.79
C LYS A 217 -10.23 -2.36 -30.70
N LEU A 218 -11.31 -2.46 -29.92
CA LEU A 218 -12.04 -3.71 -29.74
C LEU A 218 -12.71 -4.18 -31.07
N THR A 219 -13.25 -3.25 -31.85
CA THR A 219 -13.85 -3.53 -33.17
C THR A 219 -12.78 -4.00 -34.16
N GLU A 220 -11.61 -3.38 -34.16
CA GLU A 220 -10.48 -3.82 -34.98
C GLU A 220 -10.04 -5.24 -34.63
N MET A 221 -9.95 -5.56 -33.32
CA MET A 221 -9.62 -6.90 -32.85
C MET A 221 -10.66 -7.93 -33.33
N LYS A 222 -11.96 -7.62 -33.16
CA LYS A 222 -13.05 -8.46 -33.65
C LYS A 222 -12.98 -8.71 -35.16
N ASN A 223 -12.68 -7.66 -35.97
CA ASN A 223 -12.54 -7.78 -37.41
C ASN A 223 -11.33 -8.65 -37.81
N ARG A 224 -10.34 -8.78 -36.97
CA ARG A 224 -9.18 -9.69 -37.14
C ARG A 224 -9.46 -11.11 -36.60
N GLY A 225 -10.68 -11.42 -36.15
CA GLY A 225 -11.06 -12.70 -35.61
C GLY A 225 -10.70 -12.91 -34.13
N ILE A 226 -10.25 -11.85 -33.43
CA ILE A 226 -9.99 -11.89 -31.99
C ILE A 226 -11.30 -11.52 -31.28
N VAL A 227 -11.99 -12.54 -30.76
CA VAL A 227 -13.37 -12.42 -30.25
C VAL A 227 -13.46 -12.20 -28.73
N HIS A 228 -12.34 -12.11 -28.06
CA HIS A 228 -12.26 -11.79 -26.62
C HIS A 228 -11.17 -10.76 -26.36
N SER A 229 -11.29 -10.03 -25.25
CA SER A 229 -10.29 -9.04 -24.87
C SER A 229 -10.25 -8.80 -23.37
N LEU A 230 -9.12 -8.28 -22.89
CA LEU A 230 -8.87 -7.90 -21.49
C LEU A 230 -8.62 -6.40 -21.40
N ILE A 231 -9.35 -5.74 -20.51
CA ILE A 231 -9.13 -4.33 -20.18
C ILE A 231 -8.75 -4.27 -18.68
N VAL A 232 -7.66 -3.57 -18.37
CA VAL A 232 -7.31 -3.23 -16.98
C VAL A 232 -7.53 -1.74 -16.77
N VAL A 233 -8.17 -1.38 -15.67
CA VAL A 233 -8.42 0.02 -15.32
C VAL A 233 -8.06 0.28 -13.86
N ALA A 234 -7.31 1.35 -13.60
CA ALA A 234 -7.06 1.83 -12.24
C ALA A 234 -8.30 2.56 -11.69
N GLU A 235 -8.60 2.36 -10.41
CA GLU A 235 -9.80 2.92 -9.74
C GLU A 235 -9.91 4.45 -9.81
N ALA A 236 -8.79 5.16 -9.99
CA ALA A 236 -8.75 6.63 -10.09
C ALA A 236 -8.93 7.18 -11.50
N VAL A 237 -9.05 6.32 -12.51
CA VAL A 237 -9.37 6.76 -13.87
C VAL A 237 -10.70 7.51 -13.85
N LYS A 238 -10.72 8.70 -14.46
CA LYS A 238 -11.92 9.52 -14.53
C LYS A 238 -12.76 9.13 -15.75
N THR A 239 -14.05 9.42 -15.70
CA THR A 239 -14.91 9.36 -16.90
C THR A 239 -14.40 10.32 -17.97
N GLU A 240 -14.79 10.14 -19.24
CA GLU A 240 -14.43 11.07 -20.33
C GLU A 240 -14.74 12.56 -20.01
N ASN A 241 -15.77 12.79 -19.19
CA ASN A 241 -16.16 14.13 -18.73
C ASN A 241 -15.36 14.62 -17.51
N GLY A 242 -14.28 13.95 -17.14
CA GLY A 242 -13.37 14.33 -16.06
C GLY A 242 -13.92 14.09 -14.65
N LYS A 243 -15.02 13.35 -14.49
CA LYS A 243 -15.60 13.03 -13.17
C LYS A 243 -14.93 11.79 -12.57
N SER A 244 -14.54 11.86 -11.31
CA SER A 244 -14.13 10.68 -10.55
C SER A 244 -15.35 9.80 -10.26
N TYR A 245 -15.20 8.51 -10.45
CA TYR A 245 -16.23 7.53 -10.10
C TYR A 245 -16.02 7.09 -8.64
N THR A 246 -17.01 7.27 -7.81
CA THR A 246 -16.92 6.96 -6.39
C THR A 246 -18.15 6.19 -5.92
N VAL A 247 -17.94 5.24 -5.03
CA VAL A 247 -19.00 4.52 -4.32
C VAL A 247 -19.13 5.13 -2.93
N GLU A 248 -20.35 5.49 -2.55
CA GLU A 248 -20.66 5.96 -1.20
C GLU A 248 -20.92 4.76 -0.29
N TYR A 249 -20.21 4.70 0.82
CA TYR A 249 -20.35 3.62 1.79
C TYR A 249 -21.29 4.03 2.94
N ALA A 250 -21.76 3.04 3.70
CA ALA A 250 -22.68 3.25 4.81
C ALA A 250 -22.17 4.20 5.91
N ASP A 251 -20.83 4.42 5.96
CA ASP A 251 -20.19 5.40 6.85
C ASP A 251 -20.19 6.85 6.27
N GLY A 252 -20.86 7.06 5.13
CA GLY A 252 -20.93 8.35 4.41
C GLY A 252 -19.62 8.73 3.68
N GLN A 253 -18.61 7.85 3.69
CA GLN A 253 -17.36 8.10 2.96
C GLN A 253 -17.50 7.69 1.51
N LYS A 254 -17.02 8.56 0.61
CA LYS A 254 -16.87 8.24 -0.82
C LYS A 254 -15.48 7.70 -1.06
N ARG A 255 -15.40 6.53 -1.69
CA ARG A 255 -14.15 5.89 -2.09
C ARG A 255 -14.13 5.68 -3.59
N LEU A 256 -12.96 5.74 -4.20
CA LEU A 256 -12.77 5.43 -5.61
C LEU A 256 -13.26 4.00 -5.89
N GLY A 257 -13.80 3.77 -7.08
CA GLY A 257 -14.25 2.46 -7.53
C GLY A 257 -15.54 2.52 -8.35
N GLY A 258 -15.70 1.55 -9.25
CA GLY A 258 -16.85 1.45 -10.15
C GLY A 258 -16.62 2.04 -11.54
N ILE A 259 -15.44 2.54 -11.85
CA ILE A 259 -15.10 3.05 -13.19
C ILE A 259 -15.20 1.93 -14.25
N GLY A 260 -14.91 0.68 -13.87
CA GLY A 260 -15.08 -0.46 -14.74
C GLY A 260 -16.53 -0.64 -15.21
N ASN A 261 -17.53 -0.37 -14.36
CA ASN A 261 -18.95 -0.43 -14.73
C ASN A 261 -19.30 0.68 -15.73
N TYR A 262 -18.81 1.91 -15.51
CA TYR A 262 -18.99 3.00 -16.47
C TYR A 262 -18.43 2.63 -17.85
N LEU A 263 -17.19 2.10 -17.90
CA LEU A 263 -16.59 1.67 -19.15
C LEU A 263 -17.40 0.57 -19.84
N SER A 264 -17.86 -0.43 -19.08
CA SER A 264 -18.69 -1.50 -19.60
C SER A 264 -19.97 -0.97 -20.25
N GLU A 265 -20.68 -0.07 -19.56
CA GLU A 265 -21.91 0.54 -20.05
C GLU A 265 -21.67 1.35 -21.33
N GLU A 266 -20.64 2.19 -21.38
CA GLU A 266 -20.35 3.03 -22.55
C GLU A 266 -19.90 2.20 -23.78
N ILE A 267 -19.11 1.13 -23.57
CA ILE A 267 -18.72 0.21 -24.63
C ILE A 267 -19.95 -0.52 -25.19
N MET A 268 -20.80 -1.08 -24.32
CA MET A 268 -22.00 -1.82 -24.75
C MET A 268 -23.08 -0.92 -25.41
N LYS A 269 -23.16 0.38 -25.07
CA LYS A 269 -24.03 1.34 -25.76
C LYS A 269 -23.58 1.60 -27.21
N SER A 270 -22.29 1.47 -27.46
CA SER A 270 -21.67 1.83 -28.75
C SER A 270 -21.38 0.62 -29.65
N THR A 271 -21.52 -0.59 -29.13
CA THR A 271 -21.13 -1.84 -29.83
C THR A 271 -22.03 -3.01 -29.38
N ASP A 272 -21.94 -4.13 -30.12
CA ASP A 272 -22.50 -5.44 -29.74
C ASP A 272 -21.52 -6.28 -28.90
N ILE A 273 -20.44 -5.69 -28.42
CA ILE A 273 -19.43 -6.39 -27.62
C ILE A 273 -19.90 -6.51 -26.18
N GLU A 274 -20.08 -7.74 -25.73
CA GLU A 274 -20.48 -8.00 -24.35
C GLU A 274 -19.32 -7.79 -23.38
N CYS A 275 -19.50 -6.97 -22.37
CA CYS A 275 -18.53 -6.69 -21.31
C CYS A 275 -18.93 -7.27 -19.97
N ARG A 276 -17.94 -7.71 -19.16
CA ARG A 276 -18.11 -8.10 -17.78
C ARG A 276 -17.03 -7.45 -16.92
N VAL A 277 -17.40 -7.01 -15.73
CA VAL A 277 -16.50 -6.28 -14.82
C VAL A 277 -16.18 -7.12 -13.60
N THR A 278 -14.93 -7.10 -13.22
CA THR A 278 -14.43 -7.63 -11.96
C THR A 278 -13.65 -6.53 -11.25
N SER A 279 -14.09 -6.12 -10.05
CA SER A 279 -13.32 -5.23 -9.18
C SER A 279 -12.61 -6.06 -8.13
N LEU A 280 -11.28 -5.99 -8.07
CA LEU A 280 -10.50 -6.75 -7.10
C LEU A 280 -10.59 -6.20 -5.69
N GLY A 281 -10.59 -4.88 -5.53
CA GLY A 281 -10.63 -4.24 -4.22
C GLY A 281 -9.58 -4.80 -3.25
N HIS A 282 -10.00 -5.05 -2.01
CA HIS A 282 -9.10 -5.37 -0.89
C HIS A 282 -8.43 -6.76 -0.96
N VAL A 283 -8.79 -7.66 -1.86
CA VAL A 283 -8.04 -8.95 -2.04
C VAL A 283 -6.59 -8.69 -2.43
N GLN A 284 -6.29 -7.55 -3.07
CA GLN A 284 -4.93 -7.12 -3.40
C GLN A 284 -4.06 -6.84 -2.18
N ARG A 285 -4.66 -6.53 -1.02
CA ARG A 285 -3.95 -6.22 0.23
C ARG A 285 -3.67 -7.44 1.09
N GLY A 286 -4.59 -8.42 1.11
CA GLY A 286 -4.56 -9.55 2.04
C GLY A 286 -3.74 -10.76 1.59
N ALA A 287 -3.21 -10.76 0.39
CA ALA A 287 -2.51 -11.91 -0.16
C ALA A 287 -1.17 -12.22 0.57
N PRO A 288 -0.75 -13.50 0.59
CA PRO A 288 0.59 -13.86 1.02
C PRO A 288 1.66 -13.10 0.23
N PRO A 289 2.69 -12.55 0.89
CA PRO A 289 3.70 -11.76 0.20
C PRO A 289 4.49 -12.57 -0.81
N THR A 290 4.70 -12.00 -1.99
CA THR A 290 5.59 -12.55 -3.02
C THR A 290 7.02 -12.68 -2.49
N PRO A 291 7.88 -13.54 -3.08
CA PRO A 291 9.29 -13.59 -2.75
C PRO A 291 9.98 -12.22 -2.82
N ARG A 292 9.61 -11.38 -3.80
CA ARG A 292 10.18 -10.05 -3.97
C ARG A 292 9.82 -9.12 -2.80
N ASP A 293 8.56 -9.09 -2.37
CA ASP A 293 8.17 -8.29 -1.20
C ASP A 293 8.79 -8.81 0.10
N ARG A 294 8.96 -10.12 0.26
CA ARG A 294 9.67 -10.69 1.42
C ARG A 294 11.14 -10.24 1.47
N ILE A 295 11.83 -10.25 0.32
CA ILE A 295 13.23 -9.83 0.22
C ILE A 295 13.36 -8.33 0.49
N LEU A 296 12.54 -7.50 -0.17
CA LEU A 296 12.53 -6.06 0.00
C LEU A 296 12.24 -5.68 1.46
N ALA A 297 11.19 -6.25 2.04
CA ALA A 297 10.80 -6.02 3.42
C ALA A 297 11.89 -6.42 4.41
N SER A 298 12.57 -7.56 4.16
CA SER A 298 13.67 -8.01 4.99
C SER A 298 14.89 -7.08 4.88
N ALA A 299 15.23 -6.65 3.69
CA ALA A 299 16.34 -5.72 3.47
C ALA A 299 16.08 -4.35 4.11
N PHE A 300 14.86 -3.83 3.98
CA PHE A 300 14.44 -2.57 4.61
C PHE A 300 14.47 -2.65 6.14
N GLY A 301 13.97 -3.76 6.70
CA GLY A 301 13.98 -3.94 8.16
C GLY A 301 15.38 -4.01 8.74
N VAL A 302 16.30 -4.73 8.09
CA VAL A 302 17.72 -4.79 8.49
C VAL A 302 18.34 -3.40 8.46
N TYR A 303 18.18 -2.67 7.36
CA TYR A 303 18.78 -1.36 7.17
C TYR A 303 18.22 -0.31 8.15
N ALA A 304 16.92 -0.35 8.43
CA ALA A 304 16.27 0.55 9.40
C ALA A 304 16.86 0.38 10.82
N VAL A 305 17.12 -0.86 11.25
CA VAL A 305 17.78 -1.12 12.54
C VAL A 305 19.21 -0.59 12.54
N ASP A 306 19.95 -0.77 11.45
CA ASP A 306 21.33 -0.25 11.32
C ASP A 306 21.36 1.28 11.42
N LEU A 307 20.35 1.99 10.89
CA LEU A 307 20.22 3.44 11.04
C LEU A 307 20.03 3.83 12.52
N ILE A 308 19.15 3.16 13.24
CA ILE A 308 18.95 3.40 14.69
C ILE A 308 20.23 3.12 15.48
N ALA A 309 20.91 2.01 15.18
CA ALA A 309 22.15 1.65 15.86
C ALA A 309 23.24 2.73 15.70
N LYS A 310 23.28 3.36 14.51
CA LYS A 310 24.19 4.45 14.16
C LYS A 310 23.71 5.85 14.61
N GLY A 311 22.56 5.96 15.27
CA GLY A 311 21.97 7.24 15.67
C GLY A 311 21.50 8.11 14.50
N LYS A 312 21.20 7.50 13.34
CA LYS A 312 20.69 8.20 12.15
C LYS A 312 19.17 8.20 12.15
N TYR A 313 18.58 9.26 12.64
CA TYR A 313 17.13 9.43 12.74
C TYR A 313 16.58 10.42 11.70
N GLY A 314 15.26 10.49 11.55
CA GLY A 314 14.59 11.30 10.53
C GLY A 314 14.84 10.78 9.10
N ARG A 315 15.19 9.51 8.98
CA ARG A 315 15.54 8.85 7.71
C ARG A 315 14.46 7.85 7.30
N MET A 316 14.20 7.74 6.01
CA MET A 316 13.42 6.69 5.37
C MET A 316 14.36 5.77 4.62
N VAL A 317 14.19 4.46 4.78
CA VAL A 317 14.87 3.49 3.91
C VAL A 317 14.24 3.54 2.52
N ALA A 318 15.05 3.37 1.48
CA ALA A 318 14.60 3.43 0.10
C ALA A 318 15.33 2.38 -0.75
N TRP A 319 14.66 1.96 -1.84
CA TRP A 319 15.25 1.12 -2.86
C TRP A 319 15.60 1.99 -4.07
N ARG A 320 16.90 2.13 -4.38
CA ARG A 320 17.41 2.88 -5.53
C ARG A 320 18.58 2.13 -6.16
N ASP A 321 18.60 2.05 -7.47
CA ASP A 321 19.71 1.44 -8.23
C ASP A 321 20.11 0.05 -7.70
N ARG A 322 19.10 -0.79 -7.40
CA ARG A 322 19.29 -2.15 -6.85
C ARG A 322 19.98 -2.20 -5.46
N LYS A 323 19.92 -1.11 -4.72
CA LYS A 323 20.51 -1.00 -3.38
C LYS A 323 19.49 -0.46 -2.39
N VAL A 324 19.66 -0.85 -1.13
CA VAL A 324 18.98 -0.18 -0.03
C VAL A 324 19.83 1.03 0.38
N VAL A 325 19.20 2.18 0.37
CA VAL A 325 19.80 3.46 0.78
C VAL A 325 18.92 4.13 1.83
N ASP A 326 19.35 5.24 2.41
CA ASP A 326 18.51 6.08 3.25
C ASP A 326 18.42 7.51 2.69
N VAL A 327 17.24 8.09 2.81
CA VAL A 327 16.92 9.47 2.42
C VAL A 327 16.25 10.18 3.60
N PRO A 328 16.25 11.52 3.66
CA PRO A 328 15.39 12.23 4.61
C PRO A 328 13.93 11.81 4.43
N ILE A 329 13.17 11.62 5.52
CA ILE A 329 11.74 11.30 5.42
C ILE A 329 11.00 12.39 4.62
N SER A 330 11.40 13.65 4.78
CA SER A 330 10.82 14.78 4.05
C SER A 330 10.94 14.63 2.52
N GLU A 331 11.99 14.01 2.01
CA GLU A 331 12.13 13.73 0.58
C GLU A 331 11.12 12.69 0.10
N GLY A 332 10.91 11.63 0.89
CA GLY A 332 9.95 10.57 0.57
C GLY A 332 8.48 11.03 0.55
N ILE A 333 8.14 12.02 1.38
CA ILE A 333 6.76 12.53 1.51
C ILE A 333 6.49 13.80 0.70
N SER A 334 7.52 14.45 0.16
CA SER A 334 7.36 15.71 -0.60
C SER A 334 6.88 15.50 -2.02
N THR A 335 7.05 14.31 -2.57
CA THR A 335 6.75 13.99 -3.96
C THR A 335 5.84 12.78 -4.01
N TYR A 336 4.68 12.94 -4.62
CA TYR A 336 3.80 11.84 -4.98
C TYR A 336 4.30 11.21 -6.27
N LYS A 337 4.64 9.92 -6.25
CA LYS A 337 5.18 9.24 -7.41
C LYS A 337 4.06 8.70 -8.29
N VAL A 338 3.93 9.25 -9.47
CA VAL A 338 3.04 8.81 -10.56
C VAL A 338 3.78 7.93 -11.56
N VAL A 339 3.04 7.30 -12.47
CA VAL A 339 3.64 6.59 -13.61
C VAL A 339 4.28 7.61 -14.56
N GLU A 340 5.57 7.46 -14.82
CA GLU A 340 6.28 8.22 -15.84
C GLU A 340 5.96 7.63 -17.22
N ILE A 341 5.61 8.51 -18.18
CA ILE A 341 5.13 8.15 -19.52
C ILE A 341 6.24 8.46 -20.54
#